data_dfb091f6b35d3a2ca4a2beb62df30b8d
#
_entry.id   dfb091f6b35d3a2ca4a2beb62df30b8d
#
_cell.length_a   1.000
_cell.length_b   1.000
_cell.length_c   1.000
_cell.angle_alpha   90.00
_cell.angle_beta   90.00
_cell.angle_gamma   90.00
#
_symmetry.space_group_name_H-M   'P 1'
#
loop_
_entity.id
_entity.type
_entity.pdbx_description
1 polymer ?
#
loop_
_entity_poly.entity_id
_entity_poly.type
_entity_poly.pdbx_seq_one_letter_code
_entity_poly.pdbx_strand_id
1 'polypeptide(L)'
;MAKAPRAGMVKTRLAPSLSPEAVTAFYCCLLEDTLALARSLSDVEVAIICPDSDVNELAQWIGNEASVVAQKGEGLAAGLTSVFAHFAEGQQRRVIAFNSDSPHLPRSVLEAAFETLAAHDVVVGPTHDGGYYLVGAKASHPTLFAGDGMGTRSALERLLSRARALELSVGFAAPFYDIDVADDLIRLAAELRIAPARAPRTARWLKECELVAAQSRTGTGKL
;
A
#
# COMPACT_ATOMS: atom_id res chain seq x y z
N MET A 1 3.77 -3.54 1.38
CA MET A 1 3.78 -3.82 2.83
C MET A 1 2.35 -4.04 3.28
N ALA A 2 2.07 -5.08 4.07
CA ALA A 2 0.71 -5.44 4.46
C ALA A 2 0.64 -5.99 5.88
N LYS A 3 -0.59 -6.14 6.41
CA LYS A 3 -0.91 -6.86 7.64
C LYS A 3 -1.87 -8.00 7.33
N ALA A 4 -1.97 -8.97 8.22
CA ALA A 4 -3.01 -9.99 8.11
C ALA A 4 -4.42 -9.37 8.25
N PRO A 5 -5.41 -9.82 7.45
CA PRO A 5 -6.75 -9.26 7.42
C PRO A 5 -7.61 -9.71 8.62
N ARG A 6 -7.34 -9.15 9.79
CA ARG A 6 -8.07 -9.45 11.03
C ARG A 6 -9.09 -8.38 11.36
N ALA A 7 -10.30 -8.79 11.72
CA ALA A 7 -11.38 -7.88 12.09
C ALA A 7 -10.97 -6.94 13.24
N GLY A 8 -11.21 -5.65 13.07
CA GLY A 8 -10.83 -4.61 14.02
C GLY A 8 -9.34 -4.25 14.07
N MET A 9 -8.47 -4.91 13.28
CA MET A 9 -7.02 -4.69 13.29
C MET A 9 -6.52 -3.96 12.02
N VAL A 10 -7.34 -3.92 10.97
CA VAL A 10 -7.02 -3.27 9.70
C VAL A 10 -8.04 -2.17 9.40
N LYS A 11 -7.61 -1.09 8.74
CA LYS A 11 -8.46 0.03 8.30
C LYS A 11 -9.45 0.54 9.37
N THR A 12 -9.01 0.62 10.61
CA THR A 12 -9.86 0.97 11.77
C THR A 12 -10.53 2.36 11.64
N ARG A 13 -9.99 3.26 10.82
CA ARG A 13 -10.60 4.56 10.53
C ARG A 13 -11.87 4.46 9.67
N LEU A 14 -12.12 3.32 9.02
CA LEU A 14 -13.36 3.05 8.29
C LEU A 14 -14.47 2.47 9.20
N ALA A 15 -14.14 2.04 10.42
CA ALA A 15 -15.09 1.45 11.37
C ALA A 15 -16.34 2.30 11.69
N PRO A 16 -16.30 3.66 11.69
CA PRO A 16 -17.51 4.45 11.84
C PRO A 16 -18.53 4.30 10.70
N SER A 17 -18.09 3.84 9.53
CA SER A 17 -18.91 3.74 8.32
C SER A 17 -19.25 2.31 7.90
N LEU A 18 -18.50 1.33 8.40
CA LEU A 18 -18.60 -0.08 8.01
C LEU A 18 -18.44 -1.00 9.23
N SER A 19 -19.10 -2.17 9.23
CA SER A 19 -18.86 -3.18 10.28
C SER A 19 -17.41 -3.70 10.21
N PRO A 20 -16.85 -4.23 11.31
CA PRO A 20 -15.50 -4.81 11.31
C PRO A 20 -15.31 -5.89 10.24
N GLU A 21 -16.33 -6.71 9.98
CA GLU A 21 -16.33 -7.77 8.98
C GLU A 21 -16.31 -7.17 7.55
N ALA A 22 -17.11 -6.12 7.31
CA ALA A 22 -17.13 -5.41 6.04
C ALA A 22 -15.80 -4.71 5.76
N VAL A 23 -15.19 -4.08 6.78
CA VAL A 23 -13.86 -3.49 6.69
C VAL A 23 -12.80 -4.54 6.34
N THR A 24 -12.88 -5.72 6.97
CA THR A 24 -11.93 -6.82 6.71
C THR A 24 -12.09 -7.36 5.30
N ALA A 25 -13.32 -7.60 4.85
CA ALA A 25 -13.60 -8.05 3.49
C ALA A 25 -13.14 -7.02 2.45
N PHE A 26 -13.35 -5.72 2.71
CA PHE A 26 -12.83 -4.65 1.89
C PHE A 26 -11.29 -4.67 1.83
N TYR A 27 -10.62 -4.79 2.97
CA TYR A 27 -9.16 -4.85 3.03
C TYR A 27 -8.59 -6.05 2.27
N CYS A 28 -9.24 -7.21 2.31
CA CYS A 28 -8.86 -8.35 1.48
C CYS A 28 -8.90 -7.99 -0.02
N CYS A 29 -9.95 -7.30 -0.47
CA CYS A 29 -10.03 -6.85 -1.86
C CYS A 29 -8.90 -5.87 -2.23
N LEU A 30 -8.57 -4.92 -1.33
CA LEU A 30 -7.46 -3.99 -1.54
C LEU A 30 -6.13 -4.75 -1.70
N LEU A 31 -5.88 -5.70 -0.82
CA LEU A 31 -4.64 -6.48 -0.80
C LEU A 31 -4.49 -7.37 -2.04
N GLU A 32 -5.57 -8.06 -2.45
CA GLU A 32 -5.58 -8.90 -3.65
C GLU A 32 -5.37 -8.07 -4.93
N ASP A 33 -6.03 -6.92 -5.06
CA ASP A 33 -5.88 -6.06 -6.23
C ASP A 33 -4.48 -5.42 -6.25
N THR A 34 -3.92 -5.04 -5.09
CA THR A 34 -2.54 -4.54 -4.98
C THR A 34 -1.53 -5.61 -5.36
N LEU A 35 -1.72 -6.85 -4.92
CA LEU A 35 -0.86 -7.97 -5.30
C LEU A 35 -0.94 -8.24 -6.82
N ALA A 36 -2.14 -8.24 -7.38
CA ALA A 36 -2.36 -8.39 -8.81
C ALA A 36 -1.69 -7.27 -9.62
N LEU A 37 -1.75 -6.03 -9.14
CA LEU A 37 -1.04 -4.89 -9.73
C LEU A 37 0.48 -5.11 -9.72
N ALA A 38 1.06 -5.47 -8.56
CA ALA A 38 2.50 -5.72 -8.45
C ALA A 38 2.96 -6.83 -9.39
N ARG A 39 2.21 -7.92 -9.48
CA ARG A 39 2.50 -9.08 -10.35
C ARG A 39 2.29 -8.80 -11.84
N SER A 40 1.57 -7.74 -12.18
CA SER A 40 1.40 -7.33 -13.58
C SER A 40 2.66 -6.73 -14.19
N LEU A 41 3.63 -6.32 -13.36
CA LEU A 41 4.92 -5.78 -13.82
C LEU A 41 5.79 -6.91 -14.38
N SER A 42 6.50 -6.64 -15.47
CA SER A 42 7.44 -7.59 -16.06
C SER A 42 8.79 -7.53 -15.32
N ASP A 43 9.46 -8.68 -15.21
CA ASP A 43 10.80 -8.79 -14.64
C ASP A 43 10.95 -8.28 -13.20
N VAL A 44 9.87 -8.42 -12.41
CA VAL A 44 9.81 -7.98 -11.02
C VAL A 44 9.54 -9.18 -10.10
N GLU A 45 10.35 -9.35 -9.08
CA GLU A 45 10.07 -10.24 -7.96
C GLU A 45 9.15 -9.52 -6.98
N VAL A 46 8.05 -10.18 -6.58
CA VAL A 46 7.05 -9.63 -5.66
C VAL A 46 7.13 -10.32 -4.32
N ALA A 47 7.18 -9.54 -3.25
CA ALA A 47 7.15 -10.04 -1.89
C ALA A 47 6.26 -9.16 -1.01
N ILE A 48 5.71 -9.75 0.04
CA ILE A 48 4.97 -9.03 1.09
C ILE A 48 5.84 -8.99 2.35
N ILE A 49 6.11 -7.78 2.83
CA ILE A 49 6.70 -7.56 4.15
C ILE A 49 5.58 -7.29 5.14
N CYS A 50 5.57 -8.00 6.24
CA CYS A 50 4.55 -7.91 7.27
C CYS A 50 5.15 -8.08 8.68
N PRO A 51 4.42 -7.73 9.76
CA PRO A 51 4.78 -8.13 11.12
C PRO A 51 5.00 -9.65 11.23
N ASP A 52 5.95 -10.08 12.05
CA ASP A 52 6.27 -11.50 12.23
C ASP A 52 5.04 -12.33 12.64
N SER A 53 4.17 -11.78 13.48
CA SER A 53 2.89 -12.40 13.87
C SER A 53 1.92 -12.68 12.73
N ASP A 54 2.11 -12.06 11.57
CA ASP A 54 1.19 -12.10 10.44
C ASP A 54 1.67 -13.04 9.32
N VAL A 55 2.93 -13.49 9.39
CA VAL A 55 3.60 -14.27 8.32
C VAL A 55 2.81 -15.54 7.96
N ASN A 56 2.47 -16.36 8.96
CA ASN A 56 1.82 -17.64 8.69
C ASN A 56 0.44 -17.46 8.08
N GLU A 57 -0.34 -16.50 8.57
CA GLU A 57 -1.68 -16.22 8.07
C GLU A 57 -1.66 -15.67 6.64
N LEU A 58 -0.76 -14.70 6.38
CA LEU A 58 -0.58 -14.16 5.03
C LEU A 58 -0.02 -15.20 4.06
N ALA A 59 0.94 -16.02 4.47
CA ALA A 59 1.48 -17.08 3.62
C ALA A 59 0.42 -18.13 3.24
N GLN A 60 -0.45 -18.52 4.18
CA GLN A 60 -1.57 -19.41 3.88
C GLN A 60 -2.57 -18.76 2.92
N TRP A 61 -2.86 -17.47 3.10
CA TRP A 61 -3.84 -16.76 2.29
C TRP A 61 -3.34 -16.48 0.87
N ILE A 62 -2.05 -16.13 0.72
CA ILE A 62 -1.41 -15.79 -0.56
C ILE A 62 -0.99 -17.04 -1.33
N GLY A 63 -0.68 -18.14 -0.63
CA GLY A 63 -0.15 -19.35 -1.24
C GLY A 63 1.19 -19.11 -1.95
N ASN A 64 1.30 -19.51 -3.19
CA ASN A 64 2.53 -19.37 -4.00
C ASN A 64 2.57 -18.08 -4.85
N GLU A 65 1.67 -17.13 -4.61
CA GLU A 65 1.57 -15.94 -5.46
C GLU A 65 2.67 -14.91 -5.20
N ALA A 66 3.20 -14.84 -3.98
CA ALA A 66 4.31 -13.98 -3.58
C ALA A 66 5.01 -14.58 -2.36
N SER A 67 6.27 -14.23 -2.15
CA SER A 67 6.95 -14.55 -0.89
C SER A 67 6.44 -13.65 0.24
N VAL A 68 6.36 -14.20 1.45
CA VAL A 68 5.99 -13.45 2.67
C VAL A 68 7.19 -13.40 3.59
N VAL A 69 7.61 -12.21 3.96
CA VAL A 69 8.83 -11.96 4.74
C VAL A 69 8.50 -11.19 6.00
N ALA A 70 8.98 -11.67 7.15
CA ALA A 70 8.85 -10.95 8.41
C ALA A 70 9.67 -9.67 8.43
N GLN A 71 9.08 -8.56 8.87
CA GLN A 71 9.88 -7.38 9.22
C GLN A 71 10.62 -7.61 10.53
N LYS A 72 11.81 -7.01 10.66
CA LYS A 72 12.56 -6.98 11.92
C LYS A 72 12.19 -5.70 12.68
N GLY A 73 11.65 -5.85 13.88
CA GLY A 73 11.16 -4.73 14.69
C GLY A 73 9.74 -4.28 14.35
N GLU A 74 9.25 -3.27 15.05
CA GLU A 74 7.86 -2.82 14.98
C GLU A 74 7.70 -1.50 14.22
N GLY A 75 6.53 -1.35 13.59
CA GLY A 75 6.13 -0.11 12.92
C GLY A 75 6.69 0.05 11.50
N LEU A 76 6.30 1.14 10.86
CA LEU A 76 6.59 1.40 9.45
C LEU A 76 8.09 1.59 9.18
N ALA A 77 8.80 2.28 10.06
CA ALA A 77 10.24 2.54 9.92
C ALA A 77 11.05 1.23 9.91
N ALA A 78 10.75 0.34 10.85
CA ALA A 78 11.38 -0.98 10.96
C ALA A 78 11.03 -1.86 9.75
N GLY A 79 9.77 -1.81 9.30
CA GLY A 79 9.31 -2.51 8.10
C GLY A 79 10.08 -2.06 6.85
N LEU A 80 10.19 -0.75 6.61
CA LEU A 80 10.93 -0.21 5.46
C LEU A 80 12.42 -0.57 5.54
N THR A 81 13.04 -0.44 6.71
CA THR A 81 14.43 -0.84 6.91
C THR A 81 14.62 -2.34 6.58
N SER A 82 13.67 -3.19 6.99
CA SER A 82 13.71 -4.63 6.70
C SER A 82 13.58 -4.93 5.20
N VAL A 83 12.72 -4.20 4.47
CA VAL A 83 12.59 -4.33 3.00
C VAL A 83 13.95 -4.14 2.34
N PHE A 84 14.59 -2.99 2.60
CA PHE A 84 15.83 -2.65 1.91
C PHE A 84 17.02 -3.48 2.39
N ALA A 85 17.06 -3.89 3.66
CA ALA A 85 18.06 -4.82 4.14
C ALA A 85 17.92 -6.20 3.49
N HIS A 86 16.71 -6.69 3.27
CA HIS A 86 16.46 -8.02 2.70
C HIS A 86 16.69 -8.07 1.19
N PHE A 87 16.21 -7.07 0.43
CA PHE A 87 16.19 -7.10 -1.03
C PHE A 87 17.32 -6.32 -1.71
N ALA A 88 17.89 -5.31 -1.05
CA ALA A 88 19.00 -4.52 -1.61
C ALA A 88 20.39 -5.13 -1.34
N GLU A 89 20.46 -6.20 -0.56
CA GLU A 89 21.68 -6.96 -0.36
C GLU A 89 21.96 -7.84 -1.60
N GLY A 90 22.80 -7.37 -2.48
CA GLY A 90 23.20 -8.09 -3.68
C GLY A 90 23.07 -7.24 -4.95
N GLN A 91 23.88 -7.56 -5.93
CA GLN A 91 24.12 -6.80 -7.15
C GLN A 91 22.93 -5.97 -7.67
N GLN A 92 23.02 -4.64 -7.49
CA GLN A 92 22.23 -3.60 -8.20
C GLN A 92 20.72 -3.84 -8.33
N ARG A 93 20.07 -4.34 -7.30
CA ARG A 93 18.62 -4.49 -7.31
C ARG A 93 17.95 -3.15 -7.03
N ARG A 94 17.06 -2.74 -7.90
CA ARG A 94 16.12 -1.65 -7.64
C ARG A 94 14.96 -2.21 -6.85
N VAL A 95 14.75 -1.72 -5.64
CA VAL A 95 13.69 -2.18 -4.75
C VAL A 95 12.67 -1.06 -4.57
N ILE A 96 11.40 -1.35 -4.73
CA ILE A 96 10.29 -0.44 -4.45
C ILE A 96 9.40 -1.09 -3.39
N ALA A 97 9.20 -0.38 -2.29
CA ALA A 97 8.19 -0.69 -1.29
C ALA A 97 7.00 0.24 -1.46
N PHE A 98 5.79 -0.29 -1.51
CA PHE A 98 4.57 0.51 -1.50
C PHE A 98 3.50 -0.14 -0.61
N ASN A 99 2.48 0.63 -0.24
CA ASN A 99 1.43 0.17 0.64
C ASN A 99 0.38 -0.67 -0.10
N SER A 100 -0.50 -1.33 0.64
CA SER A 100 -1.66 -2.05 0.12
C SER A 100 -2.94 -1.21 0.07
N ASP A 101 -2.82 0.08 0.29
CA ASP A 101 -3.93 1.00 0.54
C ASP A 101 -4.35 1.78 -0.71
N SER A 102 -3.66 1.56 -1.83
CA SER A 102 -3.90 2.21 -3.12
C SER A 102 -4.02 1.18 -4.26
N PRO A 103 -5.00 0.26 -4.22
CA PRO A 103 -5.11 -0.86 -5.17
C PRO A 103 -5.36 -0.41 -6.61
N HIS A 104 -5.88 0.78 -6.79
CA HIS A 104 -6.22 1.41 -8.07
C HIS A 104 -5.10 2.26 -8.65
N LEU A 105 -3.90 2.19 -8.06
CA LEU A 105 -2.71 2.86 -8.60
C LEU A 105 -2.47 2.41 -10.04
N PRO A 106 -2.29 3.33 -11.01
CA PRO A 106 -1.98 2.93 -12.37
C PRO A 106 -0.65 2.17 -12.45
N ARG A 107 -0.62 1.06 -13.18
CA ARG A 107 0.60 0.28 -13.43
C ARG A 107 1.76 1.17 -13.95
N SER A 108 1.46 2.11 -14.83
CA SER A 108 2.44 3.05 -15.39
C SER A 108 3.15 3.91 -14.34
N VAL A 109 2.52 4.14 -13.18
CA VAL A 109 3.14 4.87 -12.07
C VAL A 109 4.25 4.05 -11.41
N LEU A 110 4.05 2.73 -11.25
CA LEU A 110 5.09 1.83 -10.75
C LEU A 110 6.22 1.66 -11.76
N GLU A 111 5.90 1.53 -13.05
CA GLU A 111 6.88 1.47 -14.13
C GLU A 111 7.74 2.73 -14.16
N ALA A 112 7.12 3.91 -14.15
CA ALA A 112 7.82 5.20 -14.09
C ALA A 112 8.65 5.37 -12.81
N ALA A 113 8.21 4.81 -11.68
CA ALA A 113 9.01 4.81 -10.44
C ALA A 113 10.28 3.98 -10.58
N PHE A 114 10.24 2.81 -11.24
CA PHE A 114 11.44 2.02 -11.55
C PHE A 114 12.39 2.72 -12.52
N GLU A 115 11.85 3.45 -13.52
CA GLU A 115 12.63 4.26 -14.44
C GLU A 115 13.29 5.44 -13.70
N THR A 116 12.54 6.14 -12.86
CA THR A 116 13.04 7.22 -12.01
C THR A 116 14.17 6.71 -11.09
N LEU A 117 13.99 5.53 -10.49
CA LEU A 117 15.00 4.91 -9.65
C LEU A 117 16.25 4.46 -10.44
N ALA A 118 16.19 4.30 -11.76
CA ALA A 118 17.38 4.06 -12.57
C ALA A 118 18.34 5.26 -12.53
N ALA A 119 17.80 6.50 -12.55
CA ALA A 119 18.57 7.75 -12.56
C ALA A 119 18.88 8.32 -11.17
N HIS A 120 18.17 7.91 -10.11
CA HIS A 120 18.29 8.43 -8.74
C HIS A 120 18.63 7.32 -7.75
N ASP A 121 19.14 7.68 -6.57
CA ASP A 121 19.42 6.73 -5.48
C ASP A 121 18.14 6.30 -4.76
N VAL A 122 17.19 7.22 -4.68
CA VAL A 122 15.88 7.03 -4.03
C VAL A 122 14.77 7.55 -4.95
N VAL A 123 13.62 6.89 -4.97
CA VAL A 123 12.38 7.40 -5.53
C VAL A 123 11.31 7.45 -4.46
N VAL A 124 10.47 8.48 -4.45
CA VAL A 124 9.36 8.60 -3.50
C VAL A 124 8.07 8.99 -4.21
N GLY A 125 6.98 8.34 -3.87
CA GLY A 125 5.63 8.66 -4.33
C GLY A 125 4.87 9.39 -3.22
N PRO A 126 4.73 10.73 -3.27
CA PRO A 126 4.14 11.51 -2.21
C PRO A 126 2.61 11.33 -2.15
N THR A 127 2.05 11.46 -0.93
CA THR A 127 0.61 11.67 -0.70
C THR A 127 0.30 13.14 -0.43
N HIS A 128 -0.96 13.54 -0.61
CA HIS A 128 -1.36 14.94 -0.42
C HIS A 128 -1.36 15.39 1.04
N ASP A 129 -1.32 14.44 1.98
CA ASP A 129 -1.34 14.71 3.43
C ASP A 129 0.07 14.85 4.04
N GLY A 130 1.13 14.83 3.22
CA GLY A 130 2.53 14.96 3.66
C GLY A 130 3.21 13.62 3.99
N GLY A 131 2.55 12.51 3.69
CA GLY A 131 3.10 11.16 3.69
C GLY A 131 3.68 10.74 2.34
N TYR A 132 3.87 9.44 2.17
CA TYR A 132 4.19 8.81 0.90
C TYR A 132 3.58 7.41 0.83
N TYR A 133 3.08 7.02 -0.33
CA TYR A 133 2.52 5.69 -0.60
C TYR A 133 3.56 4.71 -1.14
N LEU A 134 4.67 5.22 -1.63
CA LEU A 134 5.74 4.47 -2.28
C LEU A 134 7.11 5.07 -1.93
N VAL A 135 8.08 4.19 -1.69
CA VAL A 135 9.49 4.54 -1.63
C VAL A 135 10.33 3.44 -2.27
N GLY A 136 11.32 3.81 -3.07
CA GLY A 136 12.28 2.89 -3.64
C GLY A 136 13.72 3.33 -3.42
N ALA A 137 14.65 2.37 -3.39
CA ALA A 137 16.07 2.63 -3.29
C ALA A 137 16.89 1.55 -4.02
N LYS A 138 18.12 1.90 -4.43
CA LYS A 138 19.09 0.99 -5.04
C LYS A 138 19.92 0.23 -4.02
N ALA A 139 19.99 0.73 -2.79
CA ALA A 139 20.77 0.17 -1.71
C ALA A 139 20.03 0.30 -0.38
N SER A 140 20.49 -0.46 0.62
CA SER A 140 20.01 -0.31 1.99
C SER A 140 20.63 0.93 2.63
N HIS A 141 19.75 1.82 3.10
CA HIS A 141 20.12 3.03 3.84
C HIS A 141 19.35 3.05 5.18
N PRO A 142 19.79 2.32 6.22
CA PRO A 142 19.02 2.17 7.48
C PRO A 142 18.66 3.51 8.13
N THR A 143 19.54 4.51 8.05
CA THR A 143 19.33 5.85 8.60
C THR A 143 18.28 6.66 7.83
N LEU A 144 17.98 6.30 6.59
CA LEU A 144 16.94 6.95 5.78
C LEU A 144 15.55 6.81 6.41
N PHE A 145 15.29 5.69 7.05
CA PHE A 145 14.02 5.37 7.72
C PHE A 145 14.09 5.42 9.25
N ALA A 146 15.25 5.76 9.84
CA ALA A 146 15.45 5.71 11.28
C ALA A 146 14.56 6.72 12.05
N GLY A 147 14.19 6.37 13.28
CA GLY A 147 13.45 7.21 14.22
C GLY A 147 11.96 7.34 13.95
N ASP A 148 11.30 8.12 14.80
CA ASP A 148 9.84 8.27 14.82
C ASP A 148 9.30 9.13 13.66
N GLY A 149 8.00 9.00 13.38
CA GLY A 149 7.26 9.87 12.48
C GLY A 149 7.24 9.46 11.00
N MET A 150 7.71 8.26 10.65
CA MET A 150 7.62 7.75 9.27
C MET A 150 6.17 7.50 8.79
N GLY A 151 5.22 7.36 9.68
CA GLY A 151 3.78 7.21 9.38
C GLY A 151 2.96 8.47 9.70
N THR A 152 3.57 9.65 9.75
CA THR A 152 2.91 10.92 10.05
C THR A 152 2.88 11.84 8.83
N ARG A 153 2.13 12.95 8.94
CA ARG A 153 2.06 14.01 7.92
C ARG A 153 3.40 14.70 7.61
N SER A 154 4.43 14.49 8.41
CA SER A 154 5.80 14.97 8.17
C SER A 154 6.74 13.88 7.64
N ALA A 155 6.23 12.70 7.31
CA ALA A 155 7.04 11.56 6.89
C ALA A 155 7.86 11.85 5.64
N LEU A 156 7.25 12.49 4.64
CA LEU A 156 7.93 12.89 3.40
C LEU A 156 9.06 13.88 3.68
N GLU A 157 8.78 14.95 4.44
CA GLU A 157 9.78 15.96 4.77
C GLU A 157 10.98 15.35 5.50
N ARG A 158 10.72 14.46 6.46
CA ARG A 158 11.77 13.75 7.22
C ARG A 158 12.61 12.84 6.31
N LEU A 159 11.97 12.11 5.42
CA LEU A 159 12.67 11.27 4.44
C LEU A 159 13.58 12.12 3.53
N LEU A 160 13.07 13.22 3.00
CA LEU A 160 13.83 14.13 2.14
C LEU A 160 15.01 14.80 2.89
N SER A 161 14.79 15.19 4.15
CA SER A 161 15.86 15.75 5.02
C SER A 161 16.98 14.74 5.23
N ARG A 162 16.63 13.48 5.50
CA ARG A 162 17.62 12.40 5.70
C ARG A 162 18.34 12.02 4.42
N ALA A 163 17.60 11.93 3.30
CA ALA A 163 18.21 11.68 2.00
C ALA A 163 19.26 12.75 1.67
N ARG A 164 18.94 14.02 1.95
CA ARG A 164 19.89 15.13 1.80
C ARG A 164 21.12 14.99 2.71
N ALA A 165 20.92 14.61 3.98
CA ALA A 165 22.03 14.40 4.92
C ALA A 165 22.94 13.22 4.53
N LEU A 166 22.41 12.27 3.77
CA LEU A 166 23.13 11.13 3.21
C LEU A 166 23.66 11.40 1.79
N GLU A 167 23.50 12.61 1.28
CA GLU A 167 23.89 13.00 -0.10
C GLU A 167 23.25 12.15 -1.19
N LEU A 168 22.05 11.60 -0.92
CA LEU A 168 21.30 10.77 -1.87
C LEU A 168 20.46 11.63 -2.82
N SER A 169 20.53 11.33 -4.11
CA SER A 169 19.65 11.90 -5.12
C SER A 169 18.24 11.31 -5.01
N VAL A 170 17.22 12.17 -4.99
CA VAL A 170 15.82 11.77 -4.87
C VAL A 170 15.02 12.15 -6.10
N GLY A 171 14.41 11.16 -6.74
CA GLY A 171 13.39 11.35 -7.77
C GLY A 171 11.97 11.18 -7.20
N PHE A 172 10.97 11.64 -7.95
CA PHE A 172 9.57 11.58 -7.51
C PHE A 172 8.73 10.77 -8.50
N ALA A 173 7.90 9.88 -7.96
CA ALA A 173 6.76 9.31 -8.67
C ALA A 173 5.57 10.27 -8.62
N ALA A 174 4.56 10.05 -9.46
CA ALA A 174 3.35 10.86 -9.45
C ALA A 174 2.67 10.82 -8.05
N PRO A 175 2.15 11.95 -7.55
CA PRO A 175 1.38 11.96 -6.30
C PRO A 175 0.16 11.05 -6.39
N PHE A 176 -0.17 10.38 -5.28
CA PHE A 176 -1.35 9.52 -5.20
C PHE A 176 -1.99 9.61 -3.81
N TYR A 177 -3.03 8.82 -3.54
CA TYR A 177 -3.71 8.82 -2.25
C TYR A 177 -3.99 7.41 -1.74
N ASP A 178 -4.07 7.29 -0.43
CA ASP A 178 -4.39 6.07 0.31
C ASP A 178 -5.88 6.06 0.68
N ILE A 179 -6.46 4.88 0.78
CA ILE A 179 -7.85 4.73 1.23
C ILE A 179 -7.86 4.53 2.73
N ASP A 180 -8.05 5.60 3.51
CA ASP A 180 -7.98 5.57 4.97
C ASP A 180 -9.28 5.95 5.68
N VAL A 181 -10.08 6.83 5.10
CA VAL A 181 -11.30 7.34 5.69
C VAL A 181 -12.49 7.22 4.73
N ALA A 182 -13.70 7.49 5.22
CA ALA A 182 -14.92 7.35 4.42
C ALA A 182 -14.93 8.21 3.14
N ASP A 183 -14.34 9.39 3.17
CA ASP A 183 -14.26 10.27 2.00
C ASP A 183 -13.38 9.67 0.90
N ASP A 184 -12.29 8.99 1.26
CA ASP A 184 -11.44 8.27 0.32
C ASP A 184 -12.21 7.10 -0.33
N LEU A 185 -13.05 6.41 0.45
CA LEU A 185 -13.90 5.33 -0.06
C LEU A 185 -14.92 5.85 -1.07
N ILE A 186 -15.53 7.00 -0.83
CA ILE A 186 -16.47 7.65 -1.76
C ILE A 186 -15.74 8.03 -3.07
N ARG A 187 -14.55 8.60 -2.95
CA ARG A 187 -13.70 8.95 -4.09
C ARG A 187 -13.31 7.72 -4.89
N LEU A 188 -12.83 6.67 -4.22
CA LEU A 188 -12.48 5.38 -4.85
C LEU A 188 -13.67 4.78 -5.60
N ALA A 189 -14.87 4.77 -4.99
CA ALA A 189 -16.07 4.26 -5.63
C ALA A 189 -16.41 5.03 -6.92
N ALA A 190 -16.27 6.34 -6.93
CA ALA A 190 -16.48 7.16 -8.12
C ALA A 190 -15.45 6.85 -9.22
N GLU A 191 -14.18 6.71 -8.87
CA GLU A 191 -13.11 6.37 -9.83
C GLU A 191 -13.27 4.96 -10.41
N LEU A 192 -13.61 3.97 -9.56
CA LEU A 192 -13.77 2.58 -10.01
C LEU A 192 -15.08 2.32 -10.76
N ARG A 193 -16.08 3.20 -10.70
CA ARG A 193 -17.22 3.16 -11.65
C ARG A 193 -16.79 3.46 -13.08
N ILE A 194 -15.78 4.33 -13.25
CA ILE A 194 -15.25 4.73 -14.56
C ILE A 194 -14.21 3.71 -15.06
N ALA A 195 -13.34 3.24 -14.16
CA ALA A 195 -12.20 2.38 -14.49
C ALA A 195 -12.13 1.14 -13.58
N PRO A 196 -13.15 0.22 -13.60
CA PRO A 196 -13.20 -0.92 -12.68
C PRO A 196 -12.03 -1.90 -12.86
N ALA A 197 -11.41 -1.91 -14.01
CA ALA A 197 -10.28 -2.79 -14.31
C ALA A 197 -9.00 -2.42 -13.51
N ARG A 198 -8.92 -1.23 -12.89
CA ARG A 198 -7.79 -0.84 -12.06
C ARG A 198 -7.72 -1.63 -10.75
N ALA A 199 -8.88 -1.95 -10.16
CA ALA A 199 -8.99 -2.74 -8.94
C ALA A 199 -10.31 -3.55 -9.00
N PRO A 200 -10.36 -4.66 -9.75
CA PRO A 200 -11.61 -5.31 -10.11
C PRO A 200 -12.33 -5.97 -8.92
N ARG A 201 -11.60 -6.47 -7.93
CA ARG A 201 -12.21 -7.05 -6.71
C ARG A 201 -12.80 -5.97 -5.83
N THR A 202 -12.05 -4.90 -5.64
CA THR A 202 -12.48 -3.69 -4.90
C THR A 202 -13.71 -3.06 -5.57
N ALA A 203 -13.72 -2.92 -6.90
CA ALA A 203 -14.85 -2.38 -7.65
C ALA A 203 -16.11 -3.22 -7.48
N ARG A 204 -15.97 -4.54 -7.50
CA ARG A 204 -17.08 -5.49 -7.28
C ARG A 204 -17.65 -5.36 -5.89
N TRP A 205 -16.77 -5.37 -4.87
CA TRP A 205 -17.17 -5.24 -3.47
C TRP A 205 -17.95 -3.93 -3.22
N LEU A 206 -17.45 -2.80 -3.73
CA LEU A 206 -18.12 -1.51 -3.63
C LEU A 206 -19.51 -1.52 -4.26
N LYS A 207 -19.66 -2.12 -5.45
CA LYS A 207 -20.94 -2.25 -6.13
C LYS A 207 -21.94 -3.10 -5.34
N GLU A 208 -21.49 -4.20 -4.73
CA GLU A 208 -22.32 -5.06 -3.88
C GLU A 208 -22.80 -4.33 -2.62
N CYS A 209 -21.92 -3.57 -1.96
CA CYS A 209 -22.30 -2.74 -0.82
C CYS A 209 -23.34 -1.66 -1.18
N GLU A 210 -23.24 -1.01 -2.35
CA GLU A 210 -24.22 -0.03 -2.81
C GLU A 210 -25.59 -0.67 -3.05
N LEU A 211 -25.63 -1.86 -3.64
CA LEU A 211 -26.88 -2.60 -3.86
C LEU A 211 -27.58 -2.97 -2.55
N VAL A 212 -26.83 -3.44 -1.55
CA VAL A 212 -27.36 -3.74 -0.21
C VAL A 212 -27.91 -2.48 0.48
N ALA A 213 -27.18 -1.38 0.43
CA ALA A 213 -27.64 -0.11 1.01
C ALA A 213 -28.89 0.45 0.30
N ALA A 214 -29.01 0.28 -1.01
CA ALA A 214 -30.18 0.68 -1.77
C ALA A 214 -31.42 -0.17 -1.42
N GLN A 215 -31.27 -1.48 -1.30
CA GLN A 215 -32.35 -2.39 -0.92
C GLN A 215 -32.86 -2.12 0.51
N SER A 216 -31.95 -1.83 1.45
CA SER A 216 -32.33 -1.50 2.83
C SER A 216 -33.17 -0.20 2.93
N ARG A 217 -32.95 0.78 2.05
CA ARG A 217 -33.73 2.02 1.97
C ARG A 217 -35.11 1.82 1.36
N THR A 218 -35.25 0.87 0.43
CA THR A 218 -36.55 0.58 -0.23
C THR A 218 -37.43 -0.34 0.61
N GLY A 219 -36.85 -1.16 1.50
CA GLY A 219 -37.57 -2.09 2.38
C GLY A 219 -38.26 -1.44 3.58
N THR A 220 -37.86 -0.23 3.98
CA THR A 220 -38.46 0.51 5.13
C THR A 220 -39.68 1.36 4.76
N GLY A 221 -40.14 1.29 3.51
CA GLY A 221 -41.30 2.08 3.00
C GLY A 221 -42.63 1.32 2.92
N LYS A 222 -42.77 0.13 3.53
CA LYS A 222 -44.05 -0.60 3.61
C LYS A 222 -44.32 -1.01 5.06
N LEU A 223 -44.94 -0.11 5.82
CA LEU A 223 -45.82 -0.37 6.95
C LEU A 223 -46.96 0.61 6.91
#